data_46e3b0c040ef1131db3d9426cf2b565a
#
_entry.id   46e3b0c040ef1131db3d9426cf2b565a
#
_cell.length_a   1.000
_cell.length_b   1.000
_cell.length_c   1.000
_cell.angle_alpha   90.00
_cell.angle_beta   90.00
_cell.angle_gamma   90.00
#
_symmetry.space_group_name_H-M   'P 1'
#
loop_
_entity.id
_entity.type
_entity.pdbx_description
1 polymer ?
#
loop_
_entity_poly.entity_id
_entity_poly.type
_entity_poly.pdbx_seq_one_letter_code
_entity_poly.pdbx_strand_id
1 'polypeptide(L)'
;MANSNGGIVGVDNPVQVQAEQITTFNASGTLTTQPLTTEIEYLAVAAGGGGGSTSGGGGGAGGFRTATGNPVSGGSPYPITVGGGGAGGSNGKGTSGSNSVLGTPTPITSSAGGGGGGGNDGPGPGGTNGLAGGSGGGAGGAGPDGSGINSGGVGTPG
;
A
#
# COMPACT_ATOMS: atom_id res chain seq x y z
N MET A 1 4.94 -28.78 -22.76
CA MET A 1 4.15 -29.62 -23.67
C MET A 1 2.71 -29.50 -23.22
N ALA A 2 1.86 -28.97 -24.10
CA ALA A 2 0.42 -28.95 -23.83
C ALA A 2 -0.05 -30.40 -23.77
N ASN A 3 -0.61 -30.81 -22.65
CA ASN A 3 -1.23 -32.12 -22.50
C ASN A 3 -2.56 -32.05 -23.24
N SER A 4 -2.55 -32.41 -24.53
CA SER A 4 -3.78 -32.54 -25.29
C SER A 4 -4.46 -33.88 -24.92
N ASN A 5 -5.14 -33.88 -23.80
CA ASN A 5 -6.00 -34.98 -23.42
C ASN A 5 -7.22 -34.93 -24.33
N GLY A 6 -7.37 -35.97 -25.18
CA GLY A 6 -8.48 -36.12 -26.12
C GLY A 6 -9.81 -36.33 -25.42
N GLY A 7 -10.34 -35.36 -24.77
CA GLY A 7 -11.75 -35.14 -24.54
C GLY A 7 -12.56 -36.08 -23.65
N ILE A 8 -12.02 -37.14 -23.07
CA ILE A 8 -12.77 -38.01 -22.15
C ILE A 8 -12.13 -37.98 -20.77
N VAL A 9 -12.85 -37.41 -19.79
CA VAL A 9 -12.47 -37.43 -18.38
C VAL A 9 -12.90 -38.79 -17.80
N GLY A 10 -11.93 -39.58 -17.37
CA GLY A 10 -12.13 -40.88 -16.72
C GLY A 10 -11.13 -41.08 -15.59
N VAL A 11 -11.18 -42.21 -14.92
CA VAL A 11 -10.26 -42.56 -13.83
C VAL A 11 -8.77 -42.52 -14.27
N ASP A 12 -8.51 -42.79 -15.55
CA ASP A 12 -7.16 -42.78 -16.11
C ASP A 12 -6.74 -41.43 -16.70
N ASN A 13 -7.61 -40.43 -16.67
CA ASN A 13 -7.38 -39.07 -17.15
C ASN A 13 -7.96 -38.05 -16.20
N PRO A 14 -7.40 -37.93 -14.97
CA PRO A 14 -7.92 -36.99 -14.00
C PRO A 14 -7.71 -35.55 -14.47
N VAL A 15 -8.69 -34.70 -14.24
CA VAL A 15 -8.52 -33.24 -14.37
C VAL A 15 -7.41 -32.81 -13.44
N GLN A 16 -6.33 -32.25 -14.01
CA GLN A 16 -5.27 -31.66 -13.19
C GLN A 16 -5.80 -30.34 -12.62
N VAL A 17 -6.31 -30.40 -11.41
CA VAL A 17 -6.63 -29.18 -10.64
C VAL A 17 -5.30 -28.64 -10.12
N GLN A 18 -4.87 -27.51 -10.66
CA GLN A 18 -3.70 -26.83 -10.10
C GLN A 18 -4.05 -26.31 -8.71
N ALA A 19 -3.26 -26.67 -7.71
CA ALA A 19 -3.47 -26.18 -6.36
C ALA A 19 -3.28 -24.65 -6.32
N GLU A 20 -4.16 -23.97 -5.61
CA GLU A 20 -4.00 -22.55 -5.32
C GLU A 20 -2.65 -22.31 -4.63
N GLN A 21 -1.91 -21.31 -5.11
CA GLN A 21 -0.63 -20.93 -4.53
C GLN A 21 -0.68 -19.51 -3.99
N ILE A 22 -0.39 -19.37 -2.69
CA ILE A 22 -0.26 -18.06 -2.06
C ILE A 22 1.21 -17.64 -2.09
N THR A 23 1.48 -16.44 -2.61
CA THR A 23 2.82 -15.84 -2.62
C THR A 23 2.79 -14.52 -1.89
N THR A 24 3.66 -14.33 -0.90
CA THR A 24 3.75 -13.12 -0.09
C THR A 24 5.02 -12.36 -0.41
N PHE A 25 4.91 -11.05 -0.62
CA PHE A 25 6.02 -10.12 -0.83
C PHE A 25 6.13 -9.14 0.32
N ASN A 26 7.17 -9.25 1.15
CA ASN A 26 7.53 -8.30 2.20
C ASN A 26 8.60 -7.30 1.75
N ALA A 27 9.09 -7.44 0.54
CA ALA A 27 10.03 -6.57 -0.15
C ALA A 27 9.72 -6.59 -1.65
N SER A 28 10.16 -5.58 -2.37
CA SER A 28 9.99 -5.51 -3.83
C SER A 28 10.64 -6.72 -4.52
N GLY A 29 9.99 -7.21 -5.58
CA GLY A 29 10.40 -8.43 -6.27
C GLY A 29 9.63 -8.63 -7.57
N THR A 30 9.54 -9.87 -8.01
CA THR A 30 8.80 -10.26 -9.21
C THR A 30 7.92 -11.47 -8.92
N LEU A 31 6.64 -11.35 -9.20
CA LEU A 31 5.72 -12.48 -9.25
C LEU A 31 5.81 -13.13 -10.64
N THR A 32 6.19 -14.39 -10.69
CA THR A 32 6.06 -15.18 -11.94
C THR A 32 4.87 -16.13 -11.79
N THR A 33 3.87 -15.94 -12.63
CA THR A 33 2.65 -16.78 -12.60
C THR A 33 2.95 -18.17 -13.13
N GLN A 34 2.18 -19.16 -12.67
CA GLN A 34 2.26 -20.52 -13.22
C GLN A 34 1.77 -20.53 -14.68
N PRO A 35 2.23 -21.49 -15.53
CA PRO A 35 1.93 -21.47 -16.97
C PRO A 35 0.45 -21.45 -17.36
N LEU A 36 -0.43 -21.98 -16.50
CA LEU A 36 -1.88 -22.05 -16.76
C LEU A 36 -2.69 -21.02 -15.95
N THR A 37 -2.03 -20.11 -15.24
CA THR A 37 -2.72 -19.06 -14.48
C THR A 37 -3.31 -18.03 -15.42
N THR A 38 -4.61 -17.81 -15.34
CA THR A 38 -5.34 -16.82 -16.13
C THR A 38 -5.79 -15.62 -15.31
N GLU A 39 -5.89 -15.80 -13.99
CA GLU A 39 -6.31 -14.75 -13.06
C GLU A 39 -5.62 -14.92 -11.70
N ILE A 40 -5.55 -13.84 -10.95
CA ILE A 40 -5.06 -13.82 -9.57
C ILE A 40 -6.03 -13.08 -8.67
N GLU A 41 -6.06 -13.48 -7.40
CA GLU A 41 -6.56 -12.69 -6.30
C GLU A 41 -5.37 -11.97 -5.63
N TYR A 42 -5.58 -10.75 -5.18
CA TYR A 42 -4.51 -10.01 -4.52
C TYR A 42 -4.99 -9.23 -3.30
N LEU A 43 -4.06 -9.04 -2.39
CA LEU A 43 -4.12 -8.08 -1.30
C LEU A 43 -2.86 -7.20 -1.38
N ALA A 44 -3.04 -5.89 -1.62
CA ALA A 44 -1.97 -4.92 -1.66
C ALA A 44 -2.13 -3.89 -0.54
N VAL A 45 -1.13 -3.80 0.33
CA VAL A 45 -1.05 -2.84 1.43
C VAL A 45 0.11 -1.89 1.17
N ALA A 46 -0.14 -0.59 1.18
CA ALA A 46 0.89 0.43 1.05
C ALA A 46 1.48 0.81 2.42
N ALA A 47 2.59 1.52 2.41
CA ALA A 47 3.26 1.91 3.63
C ALA A 47 2.54 3.06 4.34
N GLY A 48 2.60 3.09 5.67
CA GLY A 48 2.14 4.20 6.49
C GLY A 48 3.10 5.39 6.45
N GLY A 49 2.60 6.57 6.80
CA GLY A 49 3.38 7.79 7.01
C GLY A 49 4.03 7.83 8.38
N GLY A 50 5.07 8.63 8.54
CA GLY A 50 5.71 8.92 9.83
C GLY A 50 4.92 9.94 10.64
N GLY A 51 4.97 9.86 11.96
CA GLY A 51 4.42 10.87 12.87
C GLY A 51 5.23 12.16 12.85
N GLY A 52 4.62 13.27 13.20
CA GLY A 52 5.30 14.55 13.42
C GLY A 52 6.04 14.58 14.77
N SER A 53 6.98 15.52 14.91
CA SER A 53 7.70 15.74 16.17
C SER A 53 6.93 16.67 17.10
N THR A 54 7.34 16.75 18.35
CA THR A 54 6.92 17.75 19.37
C THR A 54 5.40 17.93 19.41
N SER A 55 4.66 17.29 20.26
CA SER A 55 3.18 17.35 20.23
C SER A 55 2.58 17.13 18.82
N GLY A 56 3.30 16.40 17.97
CA GLY A 56 2.94 16.21 16.57
C GLY A 56 1.82 15.21 16.36
N GLY A 57 1.18 15.29 15.21
CA GLY A 57 0.15 14.34 14.78
C GLY A 57 0.74 12.99 14.37
N GLY A 58 -0.04 11.92 14.50
CA GLY A 58 0.32 10.61 14.01
C GLY A 58 0.37 10.56 12.48
N GLY A 59 1.21 9.69 11.91
CA GLY A 59 1.15 9.38 10.48
C GLY A 59 -0.09 8.58 10.11
N GLY A 60 -0.57 8.75 8.89
CA GLY A 60 -1.69 8.00 8.34
C GLY A 60 -1.30 6.58 7.95
N ALA A 61 -2.24 5.65 7.99
CA ALA A 61 -2.07 4.30 7.49
C ALA A 61 -1.94 4.31 5.96
N GLY A 62 -1.20 3.35 5.41
CA GLY A 62 -1.21 3.07 3.98
C GLY A 62 -2.56 2.55 3.51
N GLY A 63 -2.85 2.76 2.24
CA GLY A 63 -4.04 2.24 1.60
C GLY A 63 -4.04 0.72 1.57
N PHE A 64 -5.22 0.16 1.44
CA PHE A 64 -5.49 -1.25 1.36
C PHE A 64 -6.34 -1.52 0.11
N ARG A 65 -5.88 -2.43 -0.76
CA ARG A 65 -6.62 -2.85 -1.96
C ARG A 65 -6.67 -4.35 -2.09
N THR A 66 -7.85 -4.86 -2.40
CA THR A 66 -8.06 -6.27 -2.69
C THR A 66 -9.01 -6.43 -3.87
N ALA A 67 -8.80 -7.43 -4.66
CA ALA A 67 -9.76 -7.89 -5.66
C ALA A 67 -9.50 -9.36 -6.03
N THR A 68 -10.51 -9.98 -6.59
CA THR A 68 -10.48 -11.32 -7.17
C THR A 68 -10.63 -11.25 -8.69
N GLY A 69 -10.24 -12.29 -9.41
CA GLY A 69 -10.44 -12.37 -10.86
C GLY A 69 -9.62 -11.36 -11.66
N ASN A 70 -8.49 -10.88 -11.14
CA ASN A 70 -7.63 -9.96 -11.88
C ASN A 70 -6.89 -10.72 -12.99
N PRO A 71 -7.12 -10.39 -14.28
CA PRO A 71 -6.58 -11.17 -15.38
C PRO A 71 -5.06 -11.04 -15.48
N VAL A 72 -4.40 -12.15 -15.72
CA VAL A 72 -2.95 -12.25 -15.94
C VAL A 72 -2.64 -13.26 -17.03
N SER A 73 -1.43 -13.22 -17.57
CA SER A 73 -0.91 -14.23 -18.48
C SER A 73 -0.08 -15.25 -17.72
N GLY A 74 -0.34 -16.51 -17.94
CA GLY A 74 0.44 -17.59 -17.34
C GLY A 74 1.91 -17.57 -17.78
N GLY A 75 2.80 -17.94 -16.87
CA GLY A 75 4.26 -17.95 -17.11
C GLY A 75 4.89 -16.56 -17.25
N SER A 76 4.15 -15.49 -16.97
CA SER A 76 4.63 -14.11 -17.15
C SER A 76 5.16 -13.50 -15.86
N PRO A 77 6.23 -12.68 -15.93
CA PRO A 77 6.74 -11.95 -14.78
C PRO A 77 5.97 -10.64 -14.58
N TYR A 78 5.60 -10.34 -13.34
CA TYR A 78 4.95 -9.09 -12.92
C TYR A 78 5.78 -8.44 -11.82
N PRO A 79 6.26 -7.20 -12.02
CA PRO A 79 7.04 -6.52 -11.00
C PRO A 79 6.16 -6.17 -9.80
N ILE A 80 6.69 -6.39 -8.60
CA ILE A 80 6.07 -6.03 -7.34
C ILE A 80 6.92 -4.95 -6.69
N THR A 81 6.29 -3.82 -6.35
CA THR A 81 6.90 -2.78 -5.54
C THR A 81 6.26 -2.80 -4.16
N VAL A 82 7.04 -2.96 -3.11
CA VAL A 82 6.60 -2.81 -1.72
C VAL A 82 7.09 -1.46 -1.22
N GLY A 83 6.15 -0.58 -0.86
CA GLY A 83 6.43 0.77 -0.40
C GLY A 83 7.12 0.80 0.95
N GLY A 84 8.08 1.70 1.12
CA GLY A 84 8.73 1.96 2.41
C GLY A 84 7.92 2.92 3.28
N GLY A 85 7.96 2.75 4.62
CA GLY A 85 7.33 3.64 5.59
C GLY A 85 7.91 5.06 5.55
N GLY A 86 7.08 6.05 5.85
CA GLY A 86 7.51 7.43 6.00
C GLY A 86 8.34 7.62 7.28
N ALA A 87 9.38 8.44 7.20
CA ALA A 87 10.18 8.79 8.39
C ALA A 87 9.40 9.70 9.34
N GLY A 88 9.60 9.50 10.64
CA GLY A 88 9.12 10.44 11.67
C GLY A 88 9.79 11.82 11.53
N GLY A 89 9.07 12.87 11.87
CA GLY A 89 9.64 14.23 11.92
C GLY A 89 10.63 14.38 13.06
N SER A 90 11.78 14.97 12.81
CA SER A 90 12.74 15.33 13.87
C SER A 90 12.55 16.77 14.36
N ASN A 91 12.10 17.68 13.51
CA ASN A 91 11.82 19.09 13.79
C ASN A 91 10.60 19.58 12.99
N GLY A 92 9.50 18.84 13.00
CA GLY A 92 8.31 19.22 12.23
C GLY A 92 7.49 18.04 11.76
N LYS A 93 7.02 18.10 10.53
CA LYS A 93 6.17 17.06 9.93
C LYS A 93 6.92 15.74 9.76
N GLY A 94 6.18 14.63 9.94
CA GLY A 94 6.58 13.35 9.39
C GLY A 94 6.44 13.34 7.86
N THR A 95 7.09 12.40 7.22
CA THR A 95 6.98 12.20 5.77
C THR A 95 5.89 11.18 5.44
N SER A 96 5.30 11.30 4.26
CA SER A 96 4.42 10.24 3.74
C SER A 96 5.23 8.96 3.46
N GLY A 97 4.57 7.82 3.53
CA GLY A 97 5.13 6.56 3.04
C GLY A 97 5.25 6.52 1.52
N SER A 98 5.54 5.35 0.99
CA SER A 98 5.56 5.07 -0.45
C SER A 98 4.46 4.10 -0.85
N ASN A 99 3.99 4.20 -2.08
CA ASN A 99 2.97 3.32 -2.63
C ASN A 99 3.48 1.89 -2.78
N SER A 100 2.57 0.92 -2.64
CA SER A 100 2.81 -0.44 -3.11
C SER A 100 2.12 -0.66 -4.45
N VAL A 101 2.80 -1.36 -5.37
CA VAL A 101 2.31 -1.56 -6.74
C VAL A 101 2.46 -3.01 -7.16
N LEU A 102 1.40 -3.57 -7.69
CA LEU A 102 1.42 -4.81 -8.46
C LEU A 102 1.38 -4.44 -9.95
N GLY A 103 2.47 -4.73 -10.66
CA GLY A 103 2.69 -4.35 -12.06
C GLY A 103 2.03 -5.31 -13.06
N THR A 104 0.71 -5.48 -13.00
CA THR A 104 -0.07 -6.20 -14.03
C THR A 104 -0.18 -5.36 -15.31
N PRO A 105 -0.81 -5.88 -16.40
CA PRO A 105 -1.06 -5.08 -17.61
C PRO A 105 -1.72 -3.73 -17.32
N THR A 106 -2.59 -3.69 -16.30
CA THR A 106 -3.08 -2.43 -15.70
C THR A 106 -2.54 -2.34 -14.26
N PRO A 107 -1.53 -1.50 -13.99
CA PRO A 107 -0.91 -1.44 -12.68
C PRO A 107 -1.89 -1.15 -11.55
N ILE A 108 -1.82 -1.95 -10.49
CA ILE A 108 -2.65 -1.80 -9.29
C ILE A 108 -1.80 -1.11 -8.24
N THR A 109 -2.15 0.13 -7.90
CA THR A 109 -1.43 0.94 -6.92
C THR A 109 -2.26 1.08 -5.66
N SER A 110 -1.66 0.74 -4.50
CA SER A 110 -2.18 1.08 -3.18
C SER A 110 -1.46 2.33 -2.69
N SER A 111 -2.22 3.35 -2.27
CA SER A 111 -1.69 4.67 -1.92
C SER A 111 -1.05 4.69 -0.55
N ALA A 112 0.09 5.34 -0.41
CA ALA A 112 0.78 5.49 0.87
C ALA A 112 0.01 6.36 1.87
N GLY A 113 0.25 6.17 3.14
CA GLY A 113 -0.25 7.01 4.24
C GLY A 113 0.44 8.36 4.30
N GLY A 114 -0.31 9.40 4.66
CA GLY A 114 0.23 10.75 4.84
C GLY A 114 1.05 10.90 6.11
N GLY A 115 2.07 11.74 6.12
CA GLY A 115 2.84 12.10 7.30
C GLY A 115 2.04 12.97 8.28
N GLY A 116 2.27 12.83 9.57
CA GLY A 116 1.68 13.65 10.63
C GLY A 116 2.24 15.07 10.64
N GLY A 117 1.42 16.04 11.02
CA GLY A 117 1.84 17.43 11.24
C GLY A 117 2.79 17.54 12.44
N GLY A 118 3.78 18.41 12.35
CA GLY A 118 4.63 18.74 13.50
C GLY A 118 3.89 19.66 14.48
N GLY A 119 4.08 19.47 15.78
CA GLY A 119 3.67 20.40 16.81
C GLY A 119 4.66 21.57 16.94
N ASN A 120 4.31 22.55 17.77
CA ASN A 120 5.16 23.63 18.14
C ASN A 120 5.09 23.84 19.65
N ASP A 121 6.21 23.69 20.34
CA ASP A 121 6.32 23.91 21.82
C ASP A 121 6.88 25.29 22.16
N GLY A 122 7.18 26.14 21.13
CA GLY A 122 7.72 27.50 21.31
C GLY A 122 6.65 28.59 21.12
N PRO A 123 6.96 29.84 21.53
CA PRO A 123 6.14 30.99 21.22
C PRO A 123 6.15 31.24 19.72
N GLY A 124 5.05 31.00 19.05
CA GLY A 124 4.92 31.17 17.61
C GLY A 124 3.64 30.55 17.08
N PRO A 125 3.32 30.75 15.79
CA PRO A 125 2.14 30.16 15.20
C PRO A 125 2.21 28.65 15.38
N GLY A 126 1.07 28.06 15.76
CA GLY A 126 0.94 26.65 16.13
C GLY A 126 1.51 25.65 15.10
N GLY A 127 1.43 24.39 15.40
CA GLY A 127 1.97 23.28 14.60
C GLY A 127 1.58 23.31 13.12
N THR A 128 1.76 22.22 12.44
CA THR A 128 1.49 22.13 10.99
C THR A 128 0.41 21.09 10.68
N ASN A 129 -0.24 21.25 9.53
CA ASN A 129 -1.20 20.28 9.01
C ASN A 129 -0.55 18.94 8.70
N GLY A 130 -1.28 17.87 8.88
CA GLY A 130 -0.93 16.54 8.37
C GLY A 130 -0.90 16.53 6.84
N LEU A 131 -0.19 15.56 6.26
CA LEU A 131 -0.11 15.32 4.83
C LEU A 131 -1.23 14.38 4.36
N ALA A 132 -1.66 14.57 3.14
CA ALA A 132 -2.61 13.67 2.49
C ALA A 132 -1.97 12.32 2.18
N GLY A 133 -2.81 11.26 2.06
CA GLY A 133 -2.37 9.90 1.73
C GLY A 133 -3.56 8.95 1.65
N GLY A 134 -3.34 7.65 1.55
CA GLY A 134 -4.38 6.61 1.63
C GLY A 134 -5.25 6.82 2.87
N SER A 135 -4.62 6.95 4.05
CA SER A 135 -5.16 7.69 5.20
C SER A 135 -4.32 8.96 5.37
N GLY A 136 -4.97 10.08 5.61
CA GLY A 136 -4.28 11.32 5.94
C GLY A 136 -3.58 11.26 7.29
N GLY A 137 -2.51 11.99 7.48
CA GLY A 137 -1.82 12.15 8.74
C GLY A 137 -2.59 13.10 9.69
N GLY A 138 -2.42 12.92 10.99
CA GLY A 138 -3.00 13.81 12.02
C GLY A 138 -2.40 15.21 11.98
N ALA A 139 -3.13 16.19 12.51
CA ALA A 139 -2.60 17.56 12.71
C ALA A 139 -1.58 17.60 13.86
N GLY A 140 -0.64 18.54 13.78
CA GLY A 140 0.21 18.90 14.91
C GLY A 140 -0.54 19.75 15.94
N GLY A 141 -0.09 19.71 17.20
CA GLY A 141 -0.67 20.48 18.29
C GLY A 141 -0.54 22.00 18.06
N ALA A 142 -1.51 22.76 18.60
CA ALA A 142 -1.40 24.22 18.66
C ALA A 142 -0.28 24.65 19.59
N GLY A 143 0.27 25.85 19.35
CA GLY A 143 1.22 26.46 20.27
C GLY A 143 0.61 26.78 21.64
N PRO A 144 1.46 27.14 22.64
CA PRO A 144 1.01 27.44 24.01
C PRO A 144 -0.02 28.57 24.10
N ASP A 145 -0.05 29.45 23.15
CA ASP A 145 -1.01 30.56 23.03
C ASP A 145 -2.35 30.16 22.42
N GLY A 146 -2.53 28.87 22.09
CA GLY A 146 -3.73 28.36 21.43
C GLY A 146 -3.91 28.85 19.99
N SER A 147 -2.92 29.54 19.44
CA SER A 147 -2.96 30.00 18.05
C SER A 147 -2.61 28.89 17.11
N GLY A 148 -3.36 28.81 16.03
CA GLY A 148 -3.12 27.85 14.94
C GLY A 148 -4.11 26.68 14.97
N ILE A 149 -5.13 26.77 14.16
CA ILE A 149 -6.01 25.63 13.86
C ILE A 149 -5.31 24.79 12.78
N ASN A 150 -4.80 23.63 13.20
CA ASN A 150 -4.19 22.69 12.26
C ASN A 150 -5.22 21.62 11.83
N SER A 151 -5.12 21.19 10.59
CA SER A 151 -5.99 20.17 10.02
C SER A 151 -5.21 18.87 9.76
N GLY A 152 -5.88 17.75 9.95
CA GLY A 152 -5.39 16.47 9.46
C GLY A 152 -5.25 16.49 7.94
N GLY A 153 -4.41 15.61 7.40
CA GLY A 153 -4.32 15.38 5.96
C GLY A 153 -5.60 14.71 5.42
N VAL A 154 -5.90 14.95 4.17
CA VAL A 154 -7.05 14.33 3.49
C VAL A 154 -6.71 12.88 3.16
N GLY A 155 -7.64 11.95 3.42
CA GLY A 155 -7.55 10.58 2.90
C GLY A 155 -7.88 10.57 1.41
N THR A 156 -7.19 9.74 0.65
CA THR A 156 -7.49 9.49 -0.76
C THR A 156 -8.13 8.12 -0.91
N PRO A 157 -9.17 7.96 -1.75
CA PRO A 157 -9.71 6.63 -2.06
C PRO A 157 -8.63 5.71 -2.59
N GLY A 158 -8.65 4.43 -2.19
CA GLY A 158 -7.75 3.39 -2.69
C GLY A 158 -8.11 2.92 -4.09
#